data_632adc575c0ab95ed91de9af7028dfa8
#
_entry.id   632adc575c0ab95ed91de9af7028dfa8
#
_cell.length_a   1.000
_cell.length_b   1.000
_cell.length_c   1.000
_cell.angle_alpha   90.00
_cell.angle_beta   90.00
_cell.angle_gamma   90.00
#
_symmetry.space_group_name_H-M   'P 1'
#
loop_
_entity.id
_entity.type
_entity.pdbx_description
1 polymer ?
#
loop_
_entity_poly.entity_id
_entity_poly.type
_entity_poly.pdbx_seq_one_letter_code
_entity_poly.pdbx_strand_id
1 'polypeptide(L)'
;MIKKIIPAVVCLLLCSCTTFPQAVAPVNNDFAGQHNIYIVSHGWHTGIVVPAANVNRVLPQLDARFAQPKWYEIGWGDKGFYQAQEITSRLTLQAMFWSTGAVMHVVAFSAPPERYFPGSEVKPLTINNGQLATLMLFISRSFSRSDAGNIIPLKKGIYGDSQFYAANGRYGILNTCNKWTAKGLQSAGIEIEPALKLTAGSVISAMP
;
A
#
# COMPACT_ATOMS: atom_id res chain seq x y z
N MET A 1 15.62 -4.67 -43.48
CA MET A 1 14.37 -4.63 -42.73
C MET A 1 14.54 -4.80 -41.20
N ILE A 2 15.55 -5.49 -40.70
CA ILE A 2 15.79 -5.75 -39.25
C ILE A 2 16.15 -4.48 -38.46
N LYS A 3 16.87 -3.52 -39.03
CA LYS A 3 17.30 -2.26 -38.33
C LYS A 3 16.18 -1.29 -37.91
N LYS A 4 14.98 -1.40 -38.47
CA LYS A 4 13.81 -0.56 -38.10
C LYS A 4 12.87 -1.21 -37.09
N ILE A 5 13.01 -2.50 -36.80
CA ILE A 5 12.17 -3.24 -35.88
C ILE A 5 12.66 -3.07 -34.42
N ILE A 6 13.98 -2.96 -34.22
CA ILE A 6 14.59 -2.84 -32.89
C ILE A 6 14.10 -1.60 -32.12
N PRO A 7 14.07 -0.37 -32.69
CA PRO A 7 13.58 0.79 -31.94
C PRO A 7 12.09 0.71 -31.63
N ALA A 8 11.26 0.10 -32.47
CA ALA A 8 9.84 -0.07 -32.21
C ALA A 8 9.58 -1.08 -31.07
N VAL A 9 10.35 -2.16 -30.99
CA VAL A 9 10.26 -3.14 -29.91
C VAL A 9 10.74 -2.54 -28.57
N VAL A 10 11.81 -1.73 -28.60
CA VAL A 10 12.29 -1.02 -27.41
C VAL A 10 11.27 0.01 -26.92
N CYS A 11 10.61 0.77 -27.81
CA CYS A 11 9.53 1.69 -27.44
C CYS A 11 8.30 0.95 -26.85
N LEU A 12 7.93 -0.22 -27.37
CA LEU A 12 6.83 -1.03 -26.82
C LEU A 12 7.15 -1.58 -25.41
N LEU A 13 8.41 -1.92 -25.15
CA LEU A 13 8.85 -2.38 -23.83
C LEU A 13 8.88 -1.25 -22.79
N LEU A 14 9.11 0.00 -23.20
CA LEU A 14 9.10 1.16 -22.29
C LEU A 14 7.68 1.62 -21.89
N CYS A 15 6.66 1.34 -22.70
CA CYS A 15 5.27 1.66 -22.37
C CYS A 15 4.62 0.68 -21.35
N SER A 16 5.29 -0.42 -20.99
CA SER A 16 4.70 -1.50 -20.18
C SER A 16 4.96 -1.41 -18.67
N CYS A 17 5.56 -0.34 -18.15
CA CYS A 17 6.03 -0.30 -16.75
C CYS A 17 5.05 0.28 -15.71
N THR A 18 3.79 0.53 -16.05
CA THR A 18 2.82 0.99 -15.05
C THR A 18 2.18 -0.19 -14.34
N THR A 19 2.58 -0.41 -13.10
CA THR A 19 1.99 -1.47 -12.24
C THR A 19 0.87 -0.90 -11.39
N PHE A 20 -0.28 -1.61 -11.29
CA PHE A 20 -1.39 -1.25 -10.40
C PHE A 20 -1.12 -1.67 -8.95
N PRO A 21 -1.64 -0.92 -7.94
CA PRO A 21 -2.24 0.41 -8.06
C PRO A 21 -1.24 1.46 -8.54
N GLN A 22 -1.72 2.50 -9.25
CA GLN A 22 -0.88 3.63 -9.68
C GLN A 22 -0.85 4.71 -8.61
N ALA A 23 0.29 5.37 -8.44
CA ALA A 23 0.36 6.58 -7.62
C ALA A 23 -0.60 7.65 -8.15
N VAL A 24 -1.17 8.43 -7.25
CA VAL A 24 -1.99 9.59 -7.57
C VAL A 24 -1.06 10.80 -7.65
N ALA A 25 -1.20 11.62 -8.67
CA ALA A 25 -0.43 12.85 -8.77
C ALA A 25 -0.71 13.74 -7.54
N PRO A 26 0.31 14.19 -6.80
CA PRO A 26 0.10 15.05 -5.65
C PRO A 26 -0.48 16.39 -6.09
N VAL A 27 -1.36 16.96 -5.27
CA VAL A 27 -1.87 18.32 -5.51
C VAL A 27 -0.89 19.30 -4.89
N ASN A 28 -0.19 20.06 -5.72
CA ASN A 28 0.83 21.04 -5.31
C ASN A 28 0.20 22.37 -4.84
N ASN A 29 -0.78 22.30 -3.95
CA ASN A 29 -1.34 23.49 -3.32
C ASN A 29 -0.96 23.48 -1.84
N ASP A 30 -0.62 24.66 -1.35
CA ASP A 30 -0.28 24.88 0.06
C ASP A 30 -1.55 24.84 0.91
N PHE A 31 -2.12 23.65 1.07
CA PHE A 31 -3.30 23.46 1.92
C PHE A 31 -2.89 23.47 3.38
N ALA A 32 -3.46 24.40 4.14
CA ALA A 32 -3.32 24.41 5.60
C ALA A 32 -3.76 23.05 6.21
N GLY A 33 -3.23 22.76 7.38
CA GLY A 33 -3.49 21.53 8.14
C GLY A 33 -2.26 20.64 8.23
N GLN A 34 -2.19 19.93 9.34
CA GLN A 34 -1.12 18.98 9.63
C GLN A 34 -1.72 17.67 10.08
N HIS A 35 -1.31 16.59 9.44
CA HIS A 35 -1.74 15.24 9.76
C HIS A 35 -0.53 14.35 9.95
N ASN A 36 -0.47 13.67 11.08
CA ASN A 36 0.55 12.67 11.31
C ASN A 36 0.10 11.35 10.65
N ILE A 37 0.98 10.81 9.84
CA ILE A 37 0.93 9.43 9.34
C ILE A 37 2.22 8.73 9.75
N TYR A 38 2.27 7.41 9.65
CA TYR A 38 3.49 6.66 9.97
C TYR A 38 3.73 5.59 8.91
N ILE A 39 5.01 5.28 8.70
CA ILE A 39 5.41 4.08 7.95
C ILE A 39 5.97 3.09 8.96
N VAL A 40 5.41 1.89 8.96
CA VAL A 40 5.84 0.79 9.81
C VAL A 40 6.60 -0.23 8.96
N SER A 41 7.81 -0.58 9.40
CA SER A 41 8.62 -1.64 8.79
C SER A 41 8.59 -2.89 9.67
N HIS A 42 8.06 -3.97 9.13
CA HIS A 42 8.05 -5.30 9.76
C HIS A 42 9.26 -6.15 9.30
N GLY A 43 10.38 -5.50 8.95
CA GLY A 43 11.60 -6.13 8.46
C GLY A 43 11.60 -6.35 6.94
N TRP A 44 10.71 -7.15 6.40
CA TRP A 44 10.60 -7.43 4.96
C TRP A 44 9.47 -6.66 4.25
N HIS A 45 8.51 -6.14 4.99
CA HIS A 45 7.28 -5.48 4.52
C HIS A 45 7.12 -4.12 5.19
N THR A 46 6.50 -3.17 4.47
CA THR A 46 6.10 -1.88 5.03
C THR A 46 4.59 -1.69 4.93
N GLY A 47 4.00 -1.10 5.99
CA GLY A 47 2.62 -0.64 6.05
C GLY A 47 2.52 0.88 6.22
N ILE A 48 1.40 1.46 5.82
CA ILE A 48 1.08 2.88 6.02
C ILE A 48 0.06 2.99 7.16
N VAL A 49 0.41 3.69 8.22
CA VAL A 49 -0.50 4.00 9.33
C VAL A 49 -1.08 5.38 9.13
N VAL A 50 -2.40 5.45 9.13
CA VAL A 50 -3.17 6.67 8.87
C VAL A 50 -4.30 6.82 9.88
N PRO A 51 -4.76 8.06 10.16
CA PRO A 51 -5.91 8.28 11.04
C PRO A 51 -7.17 7.60 10.47
N ALA A 52 -7.82 6.78 11.27
CA ALA A 52 -8.97 5.99 10.84
C ALA A 52 -10.13 6.86 10.33
N ALA A 53 -10.39 8.00 10.97
CA ALA A 53 -11.43 8.93 10.57
C ALA A 53 -11.27 9.44 9.11
N ASN A 54 -10.02 9.59 8.62
CA ASN A 54 -9.77 10.02 7.25
C ASN A 54 -10.02 8.88 6.25
N VAL A 55 -9.66 7.66 6.61
CA VAL A 55 -9.92 6.47 5.78
C VAL A 55 -11.43 6.19 5.69
N ASN A 56 -12.17 6.29 6.81
CA ASN A 56 -13.60 6.04 6.89
C ASN A 56 -14.41 6.99 5.99
N ARG A 57 -13.92 8.22 5.73
CA ARG A 57 -14.55 9.15 4.77
C ARG A 57 -14.53 8.64 3.33
N VAL A 58 -13.51 7.88 2.93
CA VAL A 58 -13.34 7.36 1.57
C VAL A 58 -13.71 5.87 1.46
N LEU A 59 -13.74 5.16 2.59
CA LEU A 59 -14.05 3.73 2.74
C LEU A 59 -14.96 3.51 3.95
N PRO A 60 -16.23 3.95 3.91
CA PRO A 60 -17.15 3.90 5.08
C PRO A 60 -17.45 2.48 5.56
N GLN A 61 -17.25 1.46 4.72
CA GLN A 61 -17.40 0.06 5.12
C GLN A 61 -16.38 -0.38 6.20
N LEU A 62 -15.24 0.31 6.32
CA LEU A 62 -14.28 0.03 7.38
C LEU A 62 -14.79 0.50 8.75
N ASP A 63 -15.52 1.61 8.79
CA ASP A 63 -16.17 2.10 10.03
C ASP A 63 -17.22 1.11 10.53
N ALA A 64 -17.98 0.50 9.62
CA ALA A 64 -18.95 -0.52 9.95
C ALA A 64 -18.31 -1.84 10.45
N ARG A 65 -17.06 -2.15 10.04
CA ARG A 65 -16.34 -3.37 10.42
C ARG A 65 -15.56 -3.21 11.72
N PHE A 66 -14.98 -2.04 11.96
CA PHE A 66 -14.09 -1.79 13.09
C PHE A 66 -14.72 -0.81 14.09
N ALA A 67 -14.60 -1.11 15.39
CA ALA A 67 -15.21 -0.31 16.46
C ALA A 67 -14.41 0.98 16.73
N GLN A 68 -14.55 1.98 15.89
CA GLN A 68 -14.01 3.35 16.02
C GLN A 68 -12.52 3.40 16.48
N PRO A 69 -11.60 2.79 15.74
CA PRO A 69 -10.18 2.86 16.06
C PRO A 69 -9.66 4.28 15.83
N LYS A 70 -8.52 4.61 16.43
CA LYS A 70 -7.80 5.86 16.13
C LYS A 70 -7.00 5.76 14.83
N TRP A 71 -6.47 4.56 14.53
CA TRP A 71 -5.54 4.31 13.45
C TRP A 71 -5.91 3.06 12.67
N TYR A 72 -5.60 3.11 11.38
CA TYR A 72 -5.46 1.90 10.57
C TYR A 72 -4.03 1.77 10.08
N GLU A 73 -3.42 0.60 10.25
CA GLU A 73 -2.30 0.19 9.43
C GLU A 73 -2.86 -0.49 8.17
N ILE A 74 -2.41 -0.03 7.02
CA ILE A 74 -2.85 -0.54 5.72
C ILE A 74 -1.64 -1.04 4.95
N GLY A 75 -1.69 -2.31 4.56
CA GLY A 75 -0.71 -2.98 3.72
C GLY A 75 -1.33 -3.57 2.46
N TRP A 76 -0.53 -3.75 1.44
CA TRP A 76 -0.89 -4.40 0.20
C TRP A 76 0.10 -5.52 -0.12
N GLY A 77 -0.35 -6.63 -0.65
CA GLY A 77 0.56 -7.71 -0.98
C GLY A 77 -0.09 -8.89 -1.68
N ASP A 78 0.67 -9.98 -1.85
CA ASP A 78 0.20 -11.20 -2.50
C ASP A 78 -0.87 -11.92 -1.69
N LYS A 79 -1.94 -12.37 -2.36
CA LYS A 79 -3.06 -13.06 -1.74
C LYS A 79 -2.65 -14.37 -1.09
N GLY A 80 -1.82 -15.17 -1.77
CA GLY A 80 -1.39 -16.47 -1.26
C GLY A 80 -0.44 -16.32 -0.07
N PHE A 81 0.53 -15.42 -0.17
CA PHE A 81 1.53 -15.17 0.85
C PHE A 81 0.92 -14.62 2.15
N TYR A 82 0.10 -13.56 2.07
CA TYR A 82 -0.53 -12.95 3.23
C TYR A 82 -1.58 -13.83 3.90
N GLN A 83 -2.16 -14.77 3.16
CA GLN A 83 -3.20 -15.65 3.68
C GLN A 83 -2.67 -17.03 4.07
N ALA A 84 -1.38 -17.30 3.94
CA ALA A 84 -0.78 -18.55 4.38
C ALA A 84 -0.68 -18.65 5.90
N GLN A 85 -0.77 -19.86 6.44
CA GLN A 85 -0.54 -20.12 7.86
C GLN A 85 0.96 -20.09 8.21
N GLU A 86 1.81 -20.51 7.24
CA GLU A 86 3.27 -20.49 7.35
C GLU A 86 3.89 -19.89 6.09
N ILE A 87 4.93 -19.04 6.28
CA ILE A 87 5.70 -18.47 5.18
C ILE A 87 6.81 -19.44 4.80
N THR A 88 6.69 -20.05 3.63
CA THR A 88 7.70 -20.95 3.09
C THR A 88 8.41 -20.33 1.89
N SER A 89 9.65 -20.79 1.59
CA SER A 89 10.39 -20.35 0.40
C SER A 89 9.60 -20.59 -0.90
N ARG A 90 8.80 -21.66 -0.93
CA ARG A 90 7.91 -21.97 -2.06
C ARG A 90 6.83 -20.91 -2.24
N LEU A 91 6.19 -20.46 -1.15
CA LEU A 91 5.18 -19.39 -1.18
C LEU A 91 5.77 -18.06 -1.62
N THR A 92 6.98 -17.74 -1.16
CA THR A 92 7.70 -16.53 -1.59
C THR A 92 7.97 -16.55 -3.09
N LEU A 93 8.48 -17.65 -3.65
CA LEU A 93 8.68 -17.82 -5.09
C LEU A 93 7.37 -17.78 -5.86
N GLN A 94 6.31 -18.41 -5.34
CA GLN A 94 4.99 -18.41 -5.96
C GLN A 94 4.41 -16.98 -6.01
N ALA A 95 4.53 -16.19 -4.95
CA ALA A 95 4.11 -14.80 -4.91
C ALA A 95 4.86 -13.95 -5.95
N MET A 96 6.17 -14.15 -6.08
CA MET A 96 7.01 -13.40 -7.02
C MET A 96 6.68 -13.66 -8.50
N PHE A 97 6.36 -14.90 -8.86
CA PHE A 97 6.25 -15.31 -10.27
C PHE A 97 4.85 -15.75 -10.68
N TRP A 98 4.03 -16.24 -9.76
CA TRP A 98 2.71 -16.84 -10.04
C TRP A 98 1.61 -16.35 -9.10
N SER A 99 1.65 -15.06 -8.72
CA SER A 99 0.61 -14.47 -7.88
C SER A 99 -0.78 -14.64 -8.50
N THR A 100 -1.73 -15.11 -7.70
CA THR A 100 -3.14 -15.28 -8.08
C THR A 100 -3.98 -14.03 -7.85
N GLY A 101 -3.39 -12.95 -7.31
CA GLY A 101 -4.05 -11.69 -7.03
C GLY A 101 -3.42 -10.98 -5.83
N ALA A 102 -3.91 -9.78 -5.55
CA ALA A 102 -3.47 -8.98 -4.43
C ALA A 102 -4.56 -8.86 -3.35
N VAL A 103 -4.13 -8.54 -2.14
CA VAL A 103 -5.01 -8.22 -1.00
C VAL A 103 -4.55 -6.95 -0.30
N MET A 104 -5.53 -6.22 0.26
CA MET A 104 -5.29 -5.21 1.28
C MET A 104 -5.39 -5.87 2.65
N HIS A 105 -4.45 -5.60 3.54
CA HIS A 105 -4.51 -5.94 4.95
C HIS A 105 -4.79 -4.66 5.75
N VAL A 106 -5.85 -4.63 6.52
CA VAL A 106 -6.24 -3.49 7.37
C VAL A 106 -6.21 -3.95 8.81
N VAL A 107 -5.42 -3.27 9.63
CA VAL A 107 -5.31 -3.50 11.09
C VAL A 107 -5.82 -2.28 11.82
N ALA A 108 -6.81 -2.44 12.68
CA ALA A 108 -7.41 -1.38 13.48
C ALA A 108 -6.81 -1.34 14.89
N PHE A 109 -6.45 -0.15 15.37
CA PHE A 109 -5.92 -0.01 16.72
C PHE A 109 -6.07 1.44 17.25
N SER A 110 -5.90 1.64 18.57
CA SER A 110 -6.08 2.95 19.21
C SER A 110 -4.87 3.41 20.02
N ALA A 111 -3.90 2.53 20.28
CA ALA A 111 -2.64 2.90 20.93
C ALA A 111 -1.77 3.77 20.01
N PRO A 112 -0.81 4.54 20.52
CA PRO A 112 0.23 5.18 19.69
C PRO A 112 0.94 4.12 18.82
N PRO A 113 1.24 4.41 17.54
CA PRO A 113 1.82 3.42 16.62
C PRO A 113 3.11 2.79 17.12
N GLU A 114 4.00 3.57 17.73
CA GLU A 114 5.28 3.08 18.27
C GLU A 114 5.07 2.09 19.43
N ARG A 115 3.99 2.26 20.19
CA ARG A 115 3.63 1.34 21.28
C ARG A 115 2.91 0.10 20.76
N TYR A 116 2.14 0.24 19.69
CA TYR A 116 1.40 -0.88 19.11
C TYR A 116 2.33 -1.86 18.35
N PHE A 117 3.41 -1.33 17.76
CA PHE A 117 4.41 -2.11 17.01
C PHE A 117 5.80 -2.08 17.67
N PRO A 118 5.96 -2.62 18.90
CA PRO A 118 7.21 -2.46 19.68
C PRO A 118 8.44 -3.15 19.05
N GLY A 119 8.21 -4.10 18.14
CA GLY A 119 9.28 -4.82 17.41
C GLY A 119 9.55 -4.32 15.99
N SER A 120 8.92 -3.21 15.60
CA SER A 120 9.01 -2.67 14.24
C SER A 120 9.63 -1.28 14.24
N GLU A 121 10.28 -0.90 13.16
CA GLU A 121 10.69 0.48 12.95
C GLU A 121 9.47 1.30 12.52
N VAL A 122 9.13 2.33 13.30
CA VAL A 122 7.99 3.23 13.05
C VAL A 122 8.51 4.63 12.77
N LYS A 123 8.32 5.12 11.56
CA LYS A 123 8.72 6.47 11.16
C LYS A 123 7.51 7.40 11.03
N PRO A 124 7.43 8.48 11.82
CA PRO A 124 6.42 9.51 11.67
C PRO A 124 6.67 10.37 10.44
N LEU A 125 5.59 10.87 9.85
CA LEU A 125 5.61 11.83 8.76
C LEU A 125 4.43 12.78 8.92
N THR A 126 4.68 14.09 8.81
CA THR A 126 3.63 15.11 8.83
C THR A 126 3.32 15.57 7.43
N ILE A 127 2.04 15.51 7.04
CA ILE A 127 1.54 15.90 5.72
C ILE A 127 0.38 16.88 5.83
N ASN A 128 0.18 17.70 4.80
CA ASN A 128 -0.91 18.68 4.74
C ASN A 128 -2.23 18.04 4.23
N ASN A 129 -3.31 18.83 4.20
CA ASN A 129 -4.63 18.37 3.77
C ASN A 129 -4.64 17.85 2.32
N GLY A 130 -3.94 18.51 1.40
CA GLY A 130 -3.87 18.08 -0.01
C GLY A 130 -3.13 16.76 -0.17
N GLN A 131 -2.00 16.62 0.51
CA GLN A 131 -1.20 15.40 0.55
C GLN A 131 -1.98 14.23 1.15
N LEU A 132 -2.71 14.49 2.25
CA LEU A 132 -3.58 13.48 2.85
C LEU A 132 -4.69 13.06 1.88
N ALA A 133 -5.34 14.00 1.19
CA ALA A 133 -6.42 13.68 0.27
C ALA A 133 -5.95 12.79 -0.89
N THR A 134 -4.79 13.06 -1.47
CA THR A 134 -4.21 12.23 -2.55
C THR A 134 -3.75 10.86 -2.04
N LEU A 135 -3.21 10.77 -0.82
CA LEU A 135 -2.92 9.49 -0.17
C LEU A 135 -4.19 8.67 0.07
N MET A 136 -5.28 9.30 0.57
CA MET A 136 -6.56 8.61 0.78
C MET A 136 -7.16 8.10 -0.53
N LEU A 137 -7.03 8.88 -1.61
CA LEU A 137 -7.48 8.46 -2.93
C LEU A 137 -6.66 7.25 -3.44
N PHE A 138 -5.34 7.27 -3.28
CA PHE A 138 -4.47 6.13 -3.62
C PHE A 138 -4.87 4.87 -2.83
N ILE A 139 -5.04 4.98 -1.52
CA ILE A 139 -5.47 3.88 -0.65
C ILE A 139 -6.83 3.35 -1.12
N SER A 140 -7.82 4.23 -1.31
CA SER A 140 -9.16 3.83 -1.74
C SER A 140 -9.17 3.11 -3.10
N ARG A 141 -8.35 3.56 -4.05
CA ARG A 141 -8.19 2.94 -5.38
C ARG A 141 -7.43 1.61 -5.34
N SER A 142 -6.74 1.31 -4.24
CA SER A 142 -6.05 0.03 -4.07
C SER A 142 -7.01 -1.12 -3.75
N PHE A 143 -8.21 -0.84 -3.21
CA PHE A 143 -9.22 -1.85 -2.95
C PHE A 143 -9.99 -2.22 -4.23
N SER A 144 -10.20 -3.51 -4.45
CA SER A 144 -11.17 -3.98 -5.43
C SER A 144 -12.59 -3.78 -4.92
N ARG A 145 -13.49 -3.51 -5.84
CA ARG A 145 -14.91 -3.27 -5.51
C ARG A 145 -15.80 -4.28 -6.25
N SER A 146 -16.92 -4.63 -5.62
CA SER A 146 -18.02 -5.35 -6.26
C SER A 146 -18.76 -4.45 -7.24
N ASP A 147 -19.68 -5.01 -8.02
CA ASP A 147 -20.56 -4.28 -8.95
C ASP A 147 -21.39 -3.22 -8.21
N ALA A 148 -21.70 -3.43 -6.93
CA ALA A 148 -22.38 -2.45 -6.07
C ALA A 148 -21.46 -1.35 -5.51
N GLY A 149 -20.16 -1.32 -5.89
CA GLY A 149 -19.17 -0.33 -5.45
C GLY A 149 -18.58 -0.57 -4.07
N ASN A 150 -18.94 -1.66 -3.38
CA ASN A 150 -18.44 -1.98 -2.05
C ASN A 150 -17.08 -2.67 -2.12
N ILE A 151 -16.19 -2.39 -1.14
CA ILE A 151 -14.97 -3.17 -0.96
C ILE A 151 -15.32 -4.61 -0.60
N ILE A 152 -14.53 -5.57 -1.08
CA ILE A 152 -14.82 -7.00 -0.97
C ILE A 152 -14.04 -7.58 0.21
N PRO A 153 -14.69 -7.88 1.36
CA PRO A 153 -14.02 -8.50 2.49
C PRO A 153 -13.63 -9.94 2.16
N LEU A 154 -12.48 -10.35 2.69
CA LEU A 154 -11.98 -11.71 2.64
C LEU A 154 -11.96 -12.31 4.06
N LYS A 155 -10.97 -13.13 4.38
CA LYS A 155 -10.82 -13.70 5.72
C LYS A 155 -10.27 -12.67 6.72
N LYS A 156 -10.36 -13.01 8.03
CA LYS A 156 -9.72 -12.27 9.11
C LYS A 156 -8.22 -12.10 8.85
N GLY A 157 -7.65 -10.98 9.29
CA GLY A 157 -6.23 -10.70 9.18
C GLY A 157 -5.36 -11.55 10.10
N ILE A 158 -4.04 -11.33 10.03
CA ILE A 158 -3.05 -12.21 10.68
C ILE A 158 -2.68 -11.80 12.10
N TYR A 159 -2.97 -10.56 12.50
CA TYR A 159 -2.74 -10.08 13.87
C TYR A 159 -3.73 -8.96 14.25
N GLY A 160 -3.94 -8.79 15.54
CA GLY A 160 -4.81 -7.75 16.10
C GLY A 160 -6.26 -7.83 15.61
N ASP A 161 -6.99 -6.72 15.70
CA ASP A 161 -8.29 -6.58 15.04
C ASP A 161 -8.05 -6.19 13.58
N SER A 162 -8.05 -7.17 12.71
CA SER A 162 -7.67 -7.00 11.31
C SER A 162 -8.51 -7.81 10.35
N GLN A 163 -8.52 -7.36 9.09
CA GLN A 163 -9.31 -7.94 8.01
C GLN A 163 -8.54 -7.83 6.70
N PHE A 164 -8.60 -8.89 5.88
CA PHE A 164 -8.20 -8.83 4.49
C PHE A 164 -9.34 -8.41 3.58
N TYR A 165 -9.01 -7.66 2.53
CA TYR A 165 -9.92 -7.26 1.45
C TYR A 165 -9.29 -7.58 0.11
N ALA A 166 -10.11 -7.81 -0.92
CA ALA A 166 -9.62 -7.93 -2.28
C ALA A 166 -8.97 -6.61 -2.74
N ALA A 167 -7.85 -6.69 -3.43
CA ALA A 167 -7.10 -5.54 -3.90
C ALA A 167 -6.97 -5.51 -5.42
N ASN A 168 -6.82 -4.31 -5.95
CA ASN A 168 -6.44 -4.09 -7.34
C ASN A 168 -4.95 -4.36 -7.55
N GLY A 169 -4.59 -4.78 -8.76
CA GLY A 169 -3.23 -5.07 -9.15
C GLY A 169 -2.83 -6.53 -8.95
N ARG A 170 -1.60 -6.80 -9.33
CA ARG A 170 -1.00 -8.13 -9.22
C ARG A 170 0.37 -8.01 -8.58
N TYR A 171 0.60 -8.80 -7.56
CA TYR A 171 1.91 -8.88 -6.90
C TYR A 171 2.93 -9.53 -7.85
N GLY A 172 4.18 -9.14 -7.76
CA GLY A 172 5.26 -9.71 -8.53
C GLY A 172 6.59 -9.06 -8.18
N ILE A 173 7.69 -9.60 -8.72
CA ILE A 173 9.05 -9.15 -8.42
C ILE A 173 9.27 -7.65 -8.65
N LEU A 174 8.58 -7.05 -9.61
CA LEU A 174 8.63 -5.62 -9.91
C LEU A 174 7.43 -4.82 -9.36
N ASN A 175 6.54 -5.48 -8.61
CA ASN A 175 5.38 -4.84 -7.98
C ASN A 175 5.14 -5.43 -6.59
N THR A 176 5.98 -5.05 -5.65
CA THR A 176 6.02 -5.55 -4.28
C THR A 176 5.18 -4.68 -3.33
N CYS A 177 4.96 -5.17 -2.10
CA CYS A 177 4.36 -4.40 -1.01
C CYS A 177 5.11 -3.09 -0.73
N ASN A 178 6.44 -3.12 -0.74
CA ASN A 178 7.28 -1.94 -0.49
C ASN A 178 7.16 -0.90 -1.62
N LYS A 179 7.06 -1.35 -2.88
CA LYS A 179 6.77 -0.47 -4.01
C LYS A 179 5.37 0.16 -3.88
N TRP A 180 4.37 -0.57 -3.38
CA TRP A 180 3.04 -0.03 -3.11
C TRP A 180 3.11 1.07 -2.04
N THR A 181 3.82 0.86 -0.93
CA THR A 181 4.05 1.89 0.10
C THR A 181 4.73 3.12 -0.47
N ALA A 182 5.77 2.94 -1.30
CA ALA A 182 6.45 4.05 -1.96
C ALA A 182 5.53 4.85 -2.90
N LYS A 183 4.61 4.19 -3.62
CA LYS A 183 3.57 4.87 -4.41
C LYS A 183 2.59 5.66 -3.54
N GLY A 184 2.25 5.14 -2.36
CA GLY A 184 1.45 5.87 -1.37
C GLY A 184 2.16 7.14 -0.90
N LEU A 185 3.45 7.04 -0.57
CA LEU A 185 4.28 8.19 -0.20
C LEU A 185 4.42 9.20 -1.34
N GLN A 186 4.64 8.74 -2.57
CA GLN A 186 4.65 9.60 -3.75
C GLN A 186 3.31 10.32 -3.94
N SER A 187 2.19 9.63 -3.71
CA SER A 187 0.85 10.23 -3.74
C SER A 187 0.66 11.27 -2.64
N ALA A 188 1.33 11.12 -1.50
CA ALA A 188 1.40 12.10 -0.43
C ALA A 188 2.40 13.23 -0.72
N GLY A 189 2.95 13.33 -1.93
CA GLY A 189 3.88 14.39 -2.31
C GLY A 189 5.30 14.24 -1.76
N ILE A 190 5.64 13.06 -1.23
CA ILE A 190 7.01 12.75 -0.80
C ILE A 190 7.84 12.44 -2.03
N GLU A 191 9.04 13.03 -2.11
CA GLU A 191 9.98 12.79 -3.21
C GLU A 191 10.61 11.42 -3.07
N ILE A 192 10.02 10.43 -3.72
CA ILE A 192 10.45 9.04 -3.70
C ILE A 192 10.22 8.40 -5.07
N GLU A 193 11.19 7.59 -5.55
CA GLU A 193 11.07 6.85 -6.80
C GLU A 193 10.60 5.40 -6.52
N PRO A 194 9.32 5.08 -6.72
CA PRO A 194 8.75 3.77 -6.35
C PRO A 194 9.37 2.59 -7.11
N ALA A 195 9.88 2.81 -8.33
CA ALA A 195 10.49 1.75 -9.14
C ALA A 195 11.70 1.11 -8.44
N LEU A 196 12.40 1.87 -7.59
CA LEU A 196 13.60 1.44 -6.88
C LEU A 196 13.32 0.95 -5.45
N LYS A 197 12.07 0.96 -4.98
CA LYS A 197 11.69 0.64 -3.60
C LYS A 197 11.12 -0.78 -3.49
N LEU A 198 11.98 -1.77 -3.63
CA LEU A 198 11.60 -3.18 -3.59
C LEU A 198 11.74 -3.84 -2.21
N THR A 199 12.46 -3.21 -1.28
CA THR A 199 12.67 -3.69 0.09
C THR A 199 12.17 -2.68 1.12
N ALA A 200 11.85 -3.15 2.33
CA ALA A 200 11.42 -2.29 3.44
C ALA A 200 12.49 -1.23 3.77
N GLY A 201 13.76 -1.64 3.88
CA GLY A 201 14.87 -0.73 4.14
C GLY A 201 15.02 0.34 3.06
N SER A 202 14.77 0.04 1.77
CA SER A 202 14.82 1.03 0.70
C SER A 202 13.69 2.07 0.77
N VAL A 203 12.55 1.74 1.35
CA VAL A 203 11.46 2.70 1.62
C VAL A 203 11.83 3.59 2.80
N ILE A 204 12.21 2.98 3.92
CA ILE A 204 12.52 3.69 5.17
C ILE A 204 13.69 4.67 4.99
N SER A 205 14.76 4.28 4.28
CA SER A 205 15.91 5.15 4.03
C SER A 205 15.63 6.32 3.09
N ALA A 206 14.53 6.30 2.35
CA ALA A 206 14.13 7.36 1.44
C ALA A 206 13.16 8.38 2.09
N MET A 207 12.76 8.15 3.33
CA MET A 207 11.92 9.10 4.07
C MET A 207 12.78 10.25 4.60
N PRO A 208 12.21 11.47 4.64
CA PRO A 208 12.90 12.65 5.18
C PRO A 208 13.21 12.52 6.68
#